data_b3ba7706020e3972f67ce113b9426d6e
#
_entry.id   b3ba7706020e3972f67ce113b9426d6e
#
_cell.length_a   1.000
_cell.length_b   1.000
_cell.length_c   1.000
_cell.angle_alpha   90.00
_cell.angle_beta   90.00
_cell.angle_gamma   90.00
#
_symmetry.space_group_name_H-M   'P 1'
#
loop_
_entity.id
_entity.type
_entity.pdbx_description
1 polymer ?
#
loop_
_entity_poly.entity_id
_entity_poly.type
_entity_poly.pdbx_seq_one_letter_code
_entity_poly.pdbx_strand_id
1 'polypeptide(L)'
;MEVFEAAKTVLAVREFEDKSVKETTLNHIIESARLTGSSMNAQPWQFIIIKNRETLSKLGSIVTSGSYTSKADFAIVVLIETSSQYAISDASRAIQSMILTAWSEGIGSNWTGWIGMKKVGSLLGVPKSLDVIAVIPFGYPINKEMKGQKQRKPISEIVHKERFGQPFSKYKKTSDNIT
;
A
#
# COMPACT_ATOMS: atom_id res chain seq x y z
N MET A 1 -12.74 -10.41 6.05
CA MET A 1 -12.51 -9.45 7.17
C MET A 1 -13.27 -8.17 6.84
N GLU A 2 -13.92 -7.55 7.82
CA GLU A 2 -14.60 -6.27 7.63
C GLU A 2 -13.59 -5.14 7.37
N VAL A 3 -13.99 -4.11 6.59
CA VAL A 3 -13.10 -3.01 6.17
C VAL A 3 -12.49 -2.27 7.36
N PHE A 4 -13.29 -2.00 8.39
CA PHE A 4 -12.80 -1.31 9.59
C PHE A 4 -11.75 -2.15 10.33
N GLU A 5 -11.94 -3.47 10.44
CA GLU A 5 -10.98 -4.36 11.07
C GLU A 5 -9.68 -4.46 10.25
N ALA A 6 -9.77 -4.46 8.91
CA ALA A 6 -8.60 -4.38 8.07
C ALA A 6 -7.83 -3.07 8.31
N ALA A 7 -8.53 -1.93 8.33
CA ALA A 7 -7.92 -0.64 8.62
C ALA A 7 -7.30 -0.56 10.02
N LYS A 8 -7.93 -1.18 11.02
CA LYS A 8 -7.47 -1.24 12.41
C LYS A 8 -6.21 -2.09 12.57
N THR A 9 -6.11 -3.21 11.85
CA THR A 9 -5.10 -4.25 12.07
C THR A 9 -3.96 -4.25 11.05
N VAL A 10 -4.12 -3.69 9.85
CA VAL A 10 -3.09 -3.70 8.81
C VAL A 10 -1.77 -3.10 9.30
N LEU A 11 -0.67 -3.81 9.06
CA LEU A 11 0.69 -3.38 9.39
C LEU A 11 1.59 -3.45 8.16
N ALA A 12 2.69 -2.70 8.20
CA ALA A 12 3.76 -2.80 7.22
C ALA A 12 4.56 -4.09 7.44
N VAL A 13 4.51 -5.00 6.46
CA VAL A 13 5.22 -6.29 6.50
C VAL A 13 6.54 -6.19 5.74
N ARG A 14 7.62 -6.67 6.35
CA ARG A 14 8.98 -6.65 5.78
C ARG A 14 9.64 -8.03 5.70
N GLU A 15 8.96 -9.04 6.23
CA GLU A 15 9.44 -10.42 6.23
C GLU A 15 8.35 -11.32 5.66
N PHE A 16 8.70 -12.06 4.60
CA PHE A 16 7.74 -12.85 3.84
C PHE A 16 8.12 -14.32 3.86
N GLU A 17 7.12 -15.20 3.98
CA GLU A 17 7.28 -16.64 3.79
C GLU A 17 7.65 -16.92 2.32
N ASP A 18 8.41 -17.98 2.09
CA ASP A 18 8.63 -18.53 0.74
C ASP A 18 7.40 -19.36 0.32
N LYS A 19 6.35 -18.63 0.00
CA LYS A 19 5.04 -19.19 -0.34
C LYS A 19 4.33 -18.33 -1.37
N SER A 20 3.88 -18.96 -2.45
CA SER A 20 3.19 -18.29 -3.52
C SER A 20 1.77 -17.87 -3.13
N VAL A 21 1.42 -16.64 -3.44
CA VAL A 21 0.08 -16.07 -3.31
C VAL A 21 -0.81 -16.62 -4.44
N LYS A 22 -2.04 -16.98 -4.11
CA LYS A 22 -3.00 -17.49 -5.10
C LYS A 22 -3.32 -16.42 -6.15
N GLU A 23 -3.46 -16.82 -7.40
CA GLU A 23 -3.86 -15.92 -8.50
C GLU A 23 -5.19 -15.22 -8.23
N THR A 24 -6.14 -15.89 -7.59
CA THR A 24 -7.41 -15.26 -7.19
C THR A 24 -7.20 -14.08 -6.26
N THR A 25 -6.32 -14.23 -5.24
CA THR A 25 -5.97 -13.15 -4.31
C THR A 25 -5.24 -12.00 -5.03
N LEU A 26 -4.30 -12.32 -5.92
CA LEU A 26 -3.63 -11.30 -6.75
C LEU A 26 -4.66 -10.52 -7.60
N ASN A 27 -5.61 -11.22 -8.23
CA ASN A 27 -6.66 -10.59 -9.03
C ASN A 27 -7.56 -9.68 -8.17
N HIS A 28 -7.92 -10.08 -6.95
CA HIS A 28 -8.69 -9.24 -6.03
C HIS A 28 -7.92 -7.96 -5.65
N ILE A 29 -6.61 -8.08 -5.40
CA ILE A 29 -5.75 -6.92 -5.10
C ILE A 29 -5.73 -5.94 -6.27
N ILE A 30 -5.52 -6.42 -7.50
CA ILE A 30 -5.50 -5.59 -8.70
C ILE A 30 -6.87 -4.94 -8.94
N GLU A 31 -7.93 -5.73 -8.84
CA GLU A 31 -9.29 -5.25 -9.07
C GLU A 31 -9.71 -4.19 -8.05
N SER A 32 -9.27 -4.32 -6.80
CA SER A 32 -9.54 -3.29 -5.78
C SER A 32 -8.90 -1.94 -6.13
N ALA A 33 -7.71 -1.95 -6.76
CA ALA A 33 -7.08 -0.73 -7.27
C ALA A 33 -7.87 -0.15 -8.45
N ARG A 34 -8.25 -1.00 -9.41
CA ARG A 34 -9.02 -0.59 -10.61
C ARG A 34 -10.36 0.02 -10.25
N LEU A 35 -11.05 -0.50 -9.23
CA LEU A 35 -12.35 -0.02 -8.75
C LEU A 35 -12.26 1.23 -7.87
N THR A 36 -11.06 1.67 -7.52
CA THR A 36 -10.90 2.88 -6.69
C THR A 36 -11.35 4.13 -7.44
N GLY A 37 -12.10 5.00 -6.77
CA GLY A 37 -12.52 6.28 -7.34
C GLY A 37 -11.35 7.23 -7.59
N SER A 38 -11.41 7.98 -8.68
CA SER A 38 -10.42 9.01 -9.03
C SER A 38 -11.08 10.35 -9.35
N SER A 39 -10.31 11.41 -9.27
CA SER A 39 -10.75 12.77 -9.62
C SER A 39 -11.23 12.81 -11.07
N MET A 40 -12.45 13.26 -11.30
CA MET A 40 -13.11 13.29 -12.63
C MET A 40 -13.15 11.92 -13.34
N ASN A 41 -12.99 10.82 -12.62
CA ASN A 41 -12.84 9.47 -13.16
C ASN A 41 -11.66 9.32 -14.15
N ALA A 42 -10.60 10.13 -13.98
CA ALA A 42 -9.46 10.17 -14.88
C ALA A 42 -8.57 8.93 -14.79
N GLN A 43 -8.55 8.24 -13.65
CA GLN A 43 -7.79 7.00 -13.42
C GLN A 43 -6.30 7.12 -13.82
N PRO A 44 -5.58 8.13 -13.32
CA PRO A 44 -4.25 8.51 -13.80
C PRO A 44 -3.15 7.61 -13.23
N TRP A 45 -3.38 6.31 -13.21
CA TRP A 45 -2.46 5.29 -12.69
C TRP A 45 -2.31 4.12 -13.66
N GLN A 46 -1.15 3.51 -13.58
CA GLN A 46 -0.87 2.22 -14.20
C GLN A 46 -0.10 1.34 -13.21
N PHE A 47 -0.17 0.03 -13.40
CA PHE A 47 0.43 -0.93 -12.49
C PHE A 47 1.27 -1.92 -13.29
N ILE A 48 2.51 -2.21 -12.81
CA ILE A 48 3.33 -3.30 -13.33
C ILE A 48 3.46 -4.36 -12.26
N ILE A 49 3.04 -5.58 -12.58
CA ILE A 49 3.14 -6.73 -11.68
C ILE A 49 4.47 -7.44 -11.94
N ILE A 50 5.26 -7.59 -10.89
CA ILE A 50 6.59 -8.23 -10.94
C ILE A 50 6.55 -9.51 -10.12
N LYS A 51 6.69 -10.67 -10.80
CA LYS A 51 6.80 -12.01 -10.17
C LYS A 51 8.16 -12.63 -10.42
N ASN A 52 8.91 -12.17 -11.42
CA ASN A 52 10.21 -12.68 -11.76
C ASN A 52 11.21 -12.42 -10.62
N ARG A 53 11.84 -13.49 -10.09
CA ARG A 53 12.75 -13.43 -8.94
C ARG A 53 13.96 -12.51 -9.17
N GLU A 54 14.53 -12.55 -10.38
CA GLU A 54 15.67 -11.69 -10.73
C GLU A 54 15.27 -10.22 -10.70
N THR A 55 14.11 -9.88 -11.27
CA THR A 55 13.58 -8.52 -11.26
C THR A 55 13.25 -8.05 -9.85
N LEU A 56 12.63 -8.90 -9.00
CA LEU A 56 12.40 -8.60 -7.59
C LEU A 56 13.70 -8.35 -6.83
N SER A 57 14.74 -9.13 -7.10
CA SER A 57 16.08 -8.93 -6.53
C SER A 57 16.68 -7.57 -6.93
N LYS A 58 16.61 -7.22 -8.23
CA LYS A 58 17.04 -5.90 -8.74
C LYS A 58 16.26 -4.75 -8.11
N LEU A 59 14.94 -4.89 -7.98
CA LEU A 59 14.11 -3.90 -7.29
C LEU A 59 14.55 -3.71 -5.83
N GLY A 60 14.75 -4.80 -5.08
CA GLY A 60 15.21 -4.75 -3.70
C GLY A 60 16.57 -4.06 -3.53
N SER A 61 17.46 -4.17 -4.51
CA SER A 61 18.77 -3.48 -4.51
C SER A 61 18.67 -2.00 -4.86
N ILE A 62 17.70 -1.61 -5.69
CA ILE A 62 17.47 -0.21 -6.09
C ILE A 62 16.72 0.56 -5.00
N VAL A 63 15.68 -0.05 -4.43
CA VAL A 63 14.82 0.56 -3.40
C VAL A 63 15.44 0.27 -2.04
N THR A 64 16.46 1.03 -1.67
CA THR A 64 17.28 0.75 -0.47
C THR A 64 16.49 0.78 0.85
N SER A 65 15.40 1.53 0.93
CA SER A 65 14.46 1.50 2.07
C SER A 65 13.54 0.27 2.09
N GLY A 66 13.59 -0.57 1.07
CA GLY A 66 12.72 -1.72 0.85
C GLY A 66 13.45 -2.94 0.28
N SER A 67 14.68 -3.23 0.74
CA SER A 67 15.46 -4.38 0.28
C SER A 67 14.72 -5.72 0.44
N TYR A 68 13.79 -5.80 1.39
CA TYR A 68 12.90 -6.96 1.59
C TYR A 68 11.98 -7.24 0.38
N THR A 69 11.85 -6.31 -0.59
CA THR A 69 11.17 -6.56 -1.86
C THR A 69 11.74 -7.77 -2.60
N SER A 70 13.04 -8.02 -2.46
CA SER A 70 13.71 -9.20 -3.03
C SER A 70 13.17 -10.54 -2.50
N LYS A 71 12.53 -10.54 -1.33
CA LYS A 71 11.98 -11.74 -0.67
C LYS A 71 10.46 -11.87 -0.77
N ALA A 72 9.78 -10.86 -1.30
CA ALA A 72 8.34 -10.91 -1.51
C ALA A 72 7.97 -11.94 -2.59
N ASP A 73 6.75 -12.45 -2.59
CA ASP A 73 6.25 -13.33 -3.65
C ASP A 73 6.08 -12.56 -4.96
N PHE A 74 5.51 -11.37 -4.88
CA PHE A 74 5.42 -10.45 -6.00
C PHE A 74 5.52 -8.99 -5.53
N ALA A 75 5.69 -8.08 -6.46
CA ALA A 75 5.58 -6.64 -6.21
C ALA A 75 4.69 -5.98 -7.26
N ILE A 76 4.00 -4.92 -6.87
CA ILE A 76 3.28 -4.04 -7.78
C ILE A 76 4.02 -2.70 -7.81
N VAL A 77 4.48 -2.31 -8.99
CA VAL A 77 5.06 -0.99 -9.24
C VAL A 77 3.93 -0.07 -9.68
N VAL A 78 3.78 1.05 -8.99
CA VAL A 78 2.70 2.01 -9.23
C VAL A 78 3.24 3.19 -9.99
N LEU A 79 2.63 3.44 -11.14
CA LEU A 79 2.95 4.53 -12.06
C LEU A 79 1.82 5.55 -12.06
N ILE A 80 2.18 6.81 -12.28
CA ILE A 80 1.22 7.91 -12.42
C ILE A 80 1.53 8.75 -13.65
N GLU A 81 0.49 9.34 -14.23
CA GLU A 81 0.62 10.31 -15.30
C GLU A 81 1.25 11.62 -14.79
N THR A 82 2.33 12.08 -15.44
CA THR A 82 3.05 13.30 -15.05
C THR A 82 2.24 14.57 -15.31
N SER A 83 1.25 14.52 -16.20
CA SER A 83 0.38 15.64 -16.57
C SER A 83 -0.78 15.87 -15.61
N SER A 84 -1.12 14.91 -14.74
CA SER A 84 -2.26 15.00 -13.85
C SER A 84 -1.87 15.53 -12.47
N GLN A 85 -2.42 16.68 -12.09
CA GLN A 85 -2.21 17.26 -10.75
C GLN A 85 -2.81 16.40 -9.61
N TYR A 86 -3.75 15.51 -9.91
CA TYR A 86 -4.41 14.64 -8.93
C TYR A 86 -3.80 13.23 -8.85
N ALA A 87 -2.85 12.91 -9.74
CA ALA A 87 -2.34 11.56 -9.91
C ALA A 87 -1.83 10.92 -8.61
N ILE A 88 -1.05 11.66 -7.81
CA ILE A 88 -0.51 11.16 -6.53
C ILE A 88 -1.63 10.84 -5.54
N SER A 89 -2.62 11.74 -5.37
CA SER A 89 -3.72 11.51 -4.43
C SER A 89 -4.61 10.35 -4.87
N ASP A 90 -4.88 10.25 -6.17
CA ASP A 90 -5.71 9.20 -6.73
C ASP A 90 -5.00 7.83 -6.64
N ALA A 91 -3.74 7.75 -7.05
CA ALA A 91 -2.95 6.52 -6.95
C ALA A 91 -2.72 6.09 -5.49
N SER A 92 -2.59 7.03 -4.55
CA SER A 92 -2.49 6.72 -3.11
C SER A 92 -3.75 6.04 -2.58
N ARG A 93 -4.93 6.43 -3.05
CA ARG A 93 -6.19 5.74 -2.75
C ARG A 93 -6.21 4.33 -3.30
N ALA A 94 -5.78 4.14 -4.56
CA ALA A 94 -5.69 2.83 -5.19
C ALA A 94 -4.71 1.90 -4.44
N ILE A 95 -3.54 2.42 -4.03
CA ILE A 95 -2.58 1.67 -3.22
C ILE A 95 -3.20 1.25 -1.88
N GLN A 96 -3.92 2.15 -1.20
CA GLN A 96 -4.56 1.81 0.07
C GLN A 96 -5.65 0.73 -0.11
N SER A 97 -6.41 0.75 -1.21
CA SER A 97 -7.37 -0.31 -1.55
C SER A 97 -6.66 -1.66 -1.71
N MET A 98 -5.55 -1.70 -2.46
CA MET A 98 -4.74 -2.92 -2.62
C MET A 98 -4.23 -3.46 -1.28
N ILE A 99 -3.69 -2.57 -0.44
CA ILE A 99 -3.12 -2.94 0.86
C ILE A 99 -4.19 -3.54 1.79
N LEU A 100 -5.38 -2.92 1.86
CA LEU A 100 -6.47 -3.42 2.70
C LEU A 100 -7.04 -4.73 2.18
N THR A 101 -7.21 -4.87 0.86
CA THR A 101 -7.67 -6.10 0.23
C THR A 101 -6.68 -7.24 0.48
N ALA A 102 -5.38 -7.02 0.24
CA ALA A 102 -4.33 -7.99 0.54
C ALA A 102 -4.37 -8.44 2.00
N TRP A 103 -4.42 -7.49 2.92
CA TRP A 103 -4.45 -7.76 4.35
C TRP A 103 -5.69 -8.57 4.77
N SER A 104 -6.86 -8.27 4.20
CA SER A 104 -8.09 -9.01 4.48
C SER A 104 -8.01 -10.49 4.06
N GLU A 105 -7.15 -10.82 3.12
CA GLU A 105 -6.87 -12.17 2.63
C GLU A 105 -5.59 -12.80 3.22
N GLY A 106 -5.01 -12.17 4.26
CA GLY A 106 -3.83 -12.67 4.97
C GLY A 106 -2.51 -12.39 4.26
N ILE A 107 -2.49 -11.50 3.27
CA ILE A 107 -1.28 -11.08 2.56
C ILE A 107 -0.75 -9.77 3.15
N GLY A 108 0.51 -9.80 3.55
CA GLY A 108 1.23 -8.61 4.01
C GLY A 108 1.78 -7.80 2.85
N SER A 109 1.96 -6.51 3.11
CA SER A 109 2.56 -5.58 2.13
C SER A 109 3.28 -4.43 2.84
N ASN A 110 4.08 -3.69 2.09
CA ASN A 110 4.66 -2.44 2.57
C ASN A 110 4.82 -1.45 1.43
N TRP A 111 4.56 -0.18 1.69
CA TRP A 111 4.82 0.88 0.73
C TRP A 111 6.30 1.27 0.74
N THR A 112 6.98 1.13 -0.39
CA THR A 112 8.31 1.69 -0.63
C THR A 112 8.23 2.68 -1.78
N GLY A 113 8.64 3.93 -1.59
CA GLY A 113 8.36 4.96 -2.59
C GLY A 113 9.24 6.20 -2.52
N TRP A 114 10.32 6.20 -1.75
CA TRP A 114 11.11 7.42 -1.58
C TRP A 114 12.40 7.42 -2.40
N ILE A 115 13.16 6.34 -2.36
CA ILE A 115 14.49 6.26 -2.96
C ILE A 115 14.47 5.31 -4.15
N GLY A 116 15.12 5.72 -5.25
CA GLY A 116 15.37 4.84 -6.39
C GLY A 116 14.28 4.81 -7.46
N MET A 117 13.17 5.54 -7.32
CA MET A 117 12.01 5.43 -8.22
C MET A 117 12.38 5.70 -9.70
N LYS A 118 13.25 6.66 -10.00
CA LYS A 118 13.74 6.89 -11.37
C LYS A 118 14.52 5.70 -11.92
N LYS A 119 15.34 5.03 -11.09
CA LYS A 119 16.07 3.82 -11.48
C LYS A 119 15.13 2.65 -11.72
N VAL A 120 14.07 2.51 -10.91
CA VAL A 120 13.00 1.52 -11.12
C VAL A 120 12.34 1.76 -12.47
N GLY A 121 11.98 3.02 -12.79
CA GLY A 121 11.41 3.38 -14.08
C GLY A 121 12.32 2.99 -15.25
N SER A 122 13.62 3.28 -15.16
CA SER A 122 14.60 2.90 -16.18
C SER A 122 14.74 1.38 -16.32
N LEU A 123 14.76 0.64 -15.21
CA LEU A 123 14.82 -0.82 -15.21
C LEU A 123 13.63 -1.46 -15.94
N LEU A 124 12.44 -0.88 -15.77
CA LEU A 124 11.18 -1.42 -16.28
C LEU A 124 10.72 -0.80 -17.61
N GLY A 125 11.50 0.09 -18.20
CA GLY A 125 11.18 0.73 -19.48
C GLY A 125 9.99 1.69 -19.40
N VAL A 126 9.78 2.34 -18.24
CA VAL A 126 8.68 3.29 -18.05
C VAL A 126 8.89 4.53 -18.92
N PRO A 127 7.89 4.93 -19.73
CA PRO A 127 8.00 6.10 -20.61
C PRO A 127 8.03 7.40 -19.79
N LYS A 128 8.57 8.48 -20.39
CA LYS A 128 8.71 9.79 -19.73
C LYS A 128 7.37 10.46 -19.33
N SER A 129 6.26 10.01 -19.91
CA SER A 129 4.91 10.48 -19.55
C SER A 129 4.38 9.91 -18.24
N LEU A 130 5.10 8.95 -17.66
CA LEU A 130 4.74 8.29 -16.40
C LEU A 130 5.89 8.39 -15.39
N ASP A 131 5.53 8.59 -14.12
CA ASP A 131 6.45 8.53 -13.00
C ASP A 131 6.16 7.32 -12.12
N VAL A 132 7.20 6.65 -11.64
CA VAL A 132 7.10 5.64 -10.60
C VAL A 132 6.97 6.32 -9.25
N ILE A 133 5.91 6.05 -8.50
CA ILE A 133 5.72 6.62 -7.16
C ILE A 133 5.90 5.61 -6.04
N ALA A 134 5.74 4.33 -6.32
CA ALA A 134 5.86 3.29 -5.30
C ALA A 134 6.21 1.92 -5.90
N VAL A 135 6.88 1.12 -5.09
CA VAL A 135 7.02 -0.33 -5.26
C VAL A 135 6.40 -0.98 -4.03
N ILE A 136 5.37 -1.78 -4.21
CA ILE A 136 4.63 -2.42 -3.13
C ILE A 136 4.91 -3.93 -3.19
N PRO A 137 5.79 -4.48 -2.35
CA PRO A 137 5.96 -5.93 -2.21
C PRO A 137 4.79 -6.56 -1.48
N PHE A 138 4.40 -7.77 -1.89
CA PHE A 138 3.33 -8.58 -1.32
C PHE A 138 3.82 -10.01 -1.07
N GLY A 139 3.31 -10.63 0.00
CA GLY A 139 3.57 -12.01 0.35
C GLY A 139 2.93 -12.39 1.68
N TYR A 140 2.96 -13.67 2.02
CA TYR A 140 2.51 -14.10 3.35
C TYR A 140 3.50 -13.63 4.41
N PRO A 141 3.03 -12.94 5.49
CA PRO A 141 3.93 -12.53 6.57
C PRO A 141 4.44 -13.74 7.35
N ILE A 142 5.74 -13.77 7.68
CA ILE A 142 6.33 -14.82 8.53
C ILE A 142 5.67 -14.79 9.91
N ASN A 143 5.51 -13.61 10.49
CA ASN A 143 4.85 -13.46 11.77
C ASN A 143 3.34 -13.19 11.56
N LYS A 144 2.53 -14.24 11.74
CA LYS A 144 1.07 -14.18 11.59
C LYS A 144 0.37 -13.52 12.79
N GLU A 145 1.05 -13.45 13.92
CA GLU A 145 0.53 -12.84 15.14
C GLU A 145 0.79 -11.33 15.24
N MET A 146 1.13 -10.69 14.13
CA MET A 146 1.33 -9.24 14.07
C MET A 146 0.04 -8.46 14.39
N LYS A 147 -0.50 -8.69 15.58
CA LYS A 147 -1.50 -7.82 16.21
C LYS A 147 -0.77 -6.65 16.86
N GLY A 148 -0.06 -5.86 16.04
CA GLY A 148 0.64 -4.70 16.53
C GLY A 148 -0.34 -3.63 17.01
N GLN A 149 -0.10 -3.10 18.20
CA GLN A 149 -0.79 -1.88 18.63
C GLN A 149 -0.26 -0.71 17.79
N LYS A 150 -1.10 -0.13 16.98
CA LYS A 150 -0.75 1.07 16.22
C LYS A 150 -0.66 2.26 17.17
N GLN A 151 0.54 2.81 17.33
CA GLN A 151 0.67 4.11 17.96
C GLN A 151 0.09 5.18 17.03
N ARG A 152 -0.90 5.90 17.48
CA ARG A 152 -1.56 6.98 16.74
C ARG A 152 -1.72 8.19 17.66
N LYS A 153 -1.69 9.37 17.07
CA LYS A 153 -2.04 10.60 17.78
C LYS A 153 -3.45 10.48 18.35
N PRO A 154 -3.71 11.05 19.53
CA PRO A 154 -5.06 11.15 20.05
C PRO A 154 -5.98 11.82 19.04
N ILE A 155 -7.24 11.40 19.00
CA ILE A 155 -8.20 11.95 18.03
C ILE A 155 -8.41 13.44 18.21
N SER A 156 -8.28 13.93 19.46
CA SER A 156 -8.37 15.35 19.81
C SER A 156 -7.30 16.24 19.19
N GLU A 157 -6.16 15.66 18.75
CA GLU A 157 -5.09 16.40 18.07
C GLU A 157 -5.31 16.52 16.56
N ILE A 158 -6.14 15.67 15.97
CA ILE A 158 -6.29 15.55 14.52
C ILE A 158 -7.71 15.78 14.01
N VAL A 159 -8.69 15.86 14.92
CA VAL A 159 -10.08 16.09 14.56
C VAL A 159 -10.60 17.34 15.25
N HIS A 160 -11.12 18.27 14.48
CA HIS A 160 -11.70 19.52 14.93
C HIS A 160 -13.17 19.57 14.53
N LYS A 161 -13.99 20.22 15.35
CA LYS A 161 -15.40 20.41 15.07
C LYS A 161 -15.61 21.75 14.31
N GLU A 162 -16.13 21.68 13.08
CA GLU A 162 -16.51 22.83 12.24
C GLU A 162 -15.36 23.80 11.88
N ARG A 163 -14.51 24.19 12.85
CA ARG A 163 -13.38 25.10 12.64
C ARG A 163 -12.12 24.54 13.29
N PHE A 164 -10.96 24.81 12.67
CA PHE A 164 -9.68 24.42 13.23
C PHE A 164 -9.52 24.97 14.66
N GLY A 165 -9.03 24.13 15.57
CA GLY A 165 -8.84 24.46 16.99
C GLY A 165 -10.06 24.25 17.87
N GLN A 166 -11.26 24.01 17.32
CA GLN A 166 -12.42 23.67 18.13
C GLN A 166 -12.43 22.17 18.48
N PRO A 167 -12.53 21.81 19.78
CA PRO A 167 -12.46 20.40 20.18
C PRO A 167 -13.63 19.57 19.65
N PHE A 168 -13.35 18.39 19.14
CA PHE A 168 -14.34 17.37 18.82
C PHE A 168 -14.75 16.60 20.09
N SER A 169 -15.73 17.14 20.81
CA SER A 169 -16.03 16.77 22.22
C SER A 169 -16.87 15.51 22.44
N LYS A 170 -17.19 14.71 21.41
CA LYS A 170 -18.09 13.55 21.54
C LYS A 170 -17.53 12.21 21.07
N TYR A 171 -16.24 12.06 20.90
CA TYR A 171 -15.67 10.74 20.68
C TYR A 171 -15.50 10.04 22.03
N LYS A 172 -16.53 9.31 22.47
CA LYS A 172 -16.33 8.29 23.51
C LYS A 172 -15.50 7.18 22.88
N LYS A 173 -14.26 6.95 23.36
CA LYS A 173 -13.61 5.67 23.12
C LYS A 173 -14.63 4.58 23.49
N THR A 174 -15.09 3.79 22.55
CA THR A 174 -15.63 2.48 22.87
C THR A 174 -14.48 1.76 23.56
N SER A 175 -14.61 1.57 24.84
CA SER A 175 -13.71 0.75 25.66
C SER A 175 -13.90 -0.70 25.23
N ASP A 176 -13.29 -1.06 24.11
CA ASP A 176 -13.08 -2.45 23.79
C ASP A 176 -11.96 -2.91 24.72
N ASN A 177 -12.36 -3.45 25.86
CA ASN A 177 -11.57 -4.36 26.65
C ASN A 177 -11.14 -5.49 25.72
N ILE A 178 -9.93 -5.39 25.19
CA ILE A 178 -9.23 -6.53 24.63
C ILE A 178 -8.25 -6.97 25.72
N THR A 179 -8.77 -7.84 26.59
CA THR A 179 -7.92 -8.76 27.34
C THR A 179 -7.31 -9.78 26.39
#